data_3e582ee13a4e2cee732263e771aa3889
#
_entry.id   3e582ee13a4e2cee732263e771aa3889
#
_cell.length_a   1.000
_cell.length_b   1.000
_cell.length_c   1.000
_cell.angle_alpha   90.00
_cell.angle_beta   90.00
_cell.angle_gamma   90.00
#
_symmetry.space_group_name_H-M   'P 1'
#
loop_
_entity.id
_entity.type
_entity.pdbx_description
1 polymer ?
#
loop_
_entity_poly.entity_id
_entity_poly.type
_entity_poly.pdbx_seq_one_letter_code
_entity_poly.pdbx_strand_id
1 'polypeptide(L)'
;MKQLPVAPFAAAYKNRYINKEKMHNPITLIVKDRRGNTLDLFDLIPAAVPRHIDAVPGAYYQFCDDTTGIAPPSLHAARYGDALHVSFGGTAALVIEQYFSRGQGALIGVQENGGMQRYPLHLAAEVADAPAPEPEPPPQYSTHMSAVAPLHEDDTLRTLGLW
;
A
#
# COMPACT_ATOMS: atom_id res chain seq x y z
N MET A 1 29.68 35.03 32.25
CA MET A 1 28.52 34.44 31.53
C MET A 1 28.96 33.19 30.84
N LYS A 2 28.56 32.02 31.34
CA LYS A 2 28.92 30.73 30.73
C LYS A 2 27.90 30.42 29.64
N GLN A 3 28.36 30.42 28.37
CA GLN A 3 27.59 29.89 27.26
C GLN A 3 27.51 28.38 27.42
N LEU A 4 26.27 27.87 27.49
CA LEU A 4 25.99 26.44 27.40
C LEU A 4 26.17 26.02 25.95
N PRO A 5 26.89 24.92 25.67
CA PRO A 5 27.00 24.39 24.32
C PRO A 5 25.64 23.86 23.86
N VAL A 6 25.17 24.43 22.77
CA VAL A 6 24.03 23.87 22.02
C VAL A 6 24.53 22.54 21.42
N ALA A 7 24.11 21.42 21.99
CA ALA A 7 24.42 20.13 21.43
C ALA A 7 23.77 20.00 20.06
N PRO A 8 24.48 19.55 19.01
CA PRO A 8 23.87 19.30 17.73
C PRO A 8 22.96 18.06 17.85
N PHE A 9 21.71 18.25 17.55
CA PHE A 9 20.67 17.21 17.53
C PHE A 9 20.90 16.09 16.50
N ALA A 10 22.02 16.13 15.80
CA ALA A 10 22.33 15.22 14.69
C ALA A 10 23.09 13.93 15.08
N ALA A 11 23.41 13.71 16.36
CA ALA A 11 24.34 12.63 16.74
C ALA A 11 23.67 11.37 17.31
N ALA A 12 22.38 11.35 17.56
CA ALA A 12 21.73 10.24 18.29
C ALA A 12 21.20 9.08 17.41
N TYR A 13 21.20 9.19 16.08
CA TYR A 13 20.58 8.21 15.19
C TYR A 13 21.53 7.30 14.42
N LYS A 14 22.81 7.31 14.72
CA LYS A 14 23.83 6.63 13.90
C LYS A 14 24.04 5.13 14.17
N ASN A 15 23.20 4.42 14.89
CA ASN A 15 23.55 3.02 15.16
C ASN A 15 22.36 2.05 15.30
N ARG A 16 21.50 1.97 14.28
CA ARG A 16 20.62 0.79 14.14
C ARG A 16 20.38 0.48 12.66
N TYR A 17 20.66 -0.78 12.30
CA TYR A 17 20.36 -1.47 11.04
C TYR A 17 21.37 -1.39 9.92
N ILE A 18 22.43 -2.17 10.04
CA ILE A 18 23.12 -2.73 8.88
C ILE A 18 22.43 -4.08 8.55
N ASN A 19 21.41 -4.04 7.73
CA ASN A 19 20.97 -5.21 6.97
C ASN A 19 20.89 -4.82 5.50
N LYS A 20 21.73 -5.48 4.70
CA LYS A 20 22.07 -5.20 3.31
C LYS A 20 21.05 -5.78 2.32
N GLU A 21 19.74 -5.70 2.62
CA GLU A 21 18.70 -6.11 1.69
C GLU A 21 17.83 -4.91 1.33
N LYS A 22 17.98 -4.45 0.07
CA LYS A 22 17.22 -3.33 -0.54
C LYS A 22 16.99 -2.18 0.43
N MET A 23 18.01 -1.35 0.63
CA MET A 23 17.90 -0.13 1.43
C MET A 23 16.89 0.80 0.79
N HIS A 24 15.64 0.70 1.22
CA HIS A 24 14.76 1.86 1.19
C HIS A 24 15.27 2.77 2.29
N ASN A 25 15.71 3.96 1.92
CA ASN A 25 16.11 4.96 2.91
C ASN A 25 14.95 5.16 3.89
N PRO A 26 15.20 5.16 5.18
CA PRO A 26 14.16 5.49 6.15
C PRO A 26 13.63 6.89 5.86
N ILE A 27 12.33 7.06 5.94
CA ILE A 27 11.64 8.31 5.66
C ILE A 27 10.92 8.72 6.92
N THR A 28 11.15 9.93 7.40
CA THR A 28 10.41 10.51 8.51
C THR A 28 9.22 11.31 7.98
N LEU A 29 8.04 11.02 8.51
CA LEU A 29 6.85 11.84 8.36
C LEU A 29 6.70 12.75 9.59
N ILE A 30 6.64 14.05 9.35
CA ILE A 30 6.36 15.06 10.37
C ILE A 30 4.98 15.64 10.09
N VAL A 31 4.05 15.46 11.01
CA VAL A 31 2.71 16.07 10.92
C VAL A 31 2.76 17.43 11.62
N LYS A 32 2.39 18.49 10.91
CA LYS A 32 2.42 19.86 11.42
C LYS A 32 1.05 20.51 11.33
N ASP A 33 0.75 21.40 12.27
CA ASP A 33 -0.43 22.25 12.21
C ASP A 33 -0.25 23.38 11.16
N ARG A 34 -1.29 24.18 10.97
CA ARG A 34 -1.25 25.34 10.05
C ARG A 34 -0.25 26.43 10.47
N ARG A 35 0.18 26.42 11.73
CA ARG A 35 1.18 27.36 12.27
C ARG A 35 2.62 26.83 12.13
N GLY A 36 2.75 25.57 11.69
CA GLY A 36 4.06 24.92 11.54
C GLY A 36 4.53 24.18 12.78
N ASN A 37 3.73 24.10 13.85
CA ASN A 37 4.09 23.32 15.03
C ASN A 37 3.99 21.82 14.71
N THR A 38 4.96 21.05 15.17
CA THR A 38 4.93 19.59 15.04
C THR A 38 3.87 19.01 15.99
N LEU A 39 2.93 18.27 15.43
CA LEU A 39 1.89 17.55 16.15
C LEU A 39 2.32 16.12 16.43
N ASP A 40 2.94 15.48 15.43
CA ASP A 40 3.37 14.09 15.54
C ASP A 40 4.56 13.81 14.61
N LEU A 41 5.24 12.69 14.85
CA LEU A 41 6.41 12.26 14.09
C LEU A 41 6.38 10.73 13.94
N PHE A 42 6.56 10.24 12.72
CA PHE A 42 6.52 8.82 12.40
C PHE A 42 7.68 8.42 11.51
N ASP A 43 8.32 7.32 11.83
CA ASP A 43 9.26 6.65 10.93
C ASP A 43 8.46 5.77 9.97
N LEU A 44 8.64 6.00 8.69
CA LEU A 44 8.01 5.25 7.61
C LEU A 44 9.04 4.30 7.00
N ILE A 45 8.73 3.03 7.05
CA ILE A 45 9.51 2.00 6.37
C ILE A 45 8.60 1.44 5.29
N PRO A 46 8.92 1.61 3.98
CA PRO A 46 8.18 0.98 2.91
C PRO A 46 8.12 -0.53 3.14
N ALA A 47 6.93 -1.06 3.33
CA ALA A 47 6.73 -2.45 3.72
C ALA A 47 5.44 -3.01 3.09
N ALA A 48 5.26 -4.32 3.19
CA ALA A 48 4.05 -4.98 2.71
C ALA A 48 2.77 -4.48 3.44
N VAL A 49 2.93 -4.00 4.69
CA VAL A 49 1.83 -3.42 5.47
C VAL A 49 2.14 -1.95 5.71
N PRO A 50 1.40 -1.02 5.08
CA PRO A 50 1.59 0.41 5.30
C PRO A 50 1.17 0.80 6.72
N ARG A 51 1.74 1.91 7.22
CA ARG A 51 1.30 2.52 8.47
C ARG A 51 -0.02 3.24 8.27
N HIS A 52 -0.95 3.09 9.20
CA HIS A 52 -2.22 3.80 9.20
C HIS A 52 -2.20 4.92 10.24
N ILE A 53 -2.66 6.11 9.85
CA ILE A 53 -2.85 7.26 10.73
C ILE A 53 -4.16 7.96 10.39
N ASP A 54 -4.77 8.62 11.36
CA ASP A 54 -5.94 9.45 11.14
C ASP A 54 -5.56 10.81 10.55
N ALA A 55 -6.40 11.33 9.66
CA ALA A 55 -6.19 12.67 9.12
C ALA A 55 -6.38 13.75 10.19
N VAL A 56 -5.46 14.71 10.21
CA VAL A 56 -5.58 15.93 10.99
C VAL A 56 -6.05 17.05 10.05
N PRO A 57 -7.18 17.73 10.36
CA PRO A 57 -7.75 18.73 9.47
C PRO A 57 -6.79 19.86 9.16
N GLY A 58 -6.52 20.06 7.87
CA GLY A 58 -5.65 21.14 7.39
C GLY A 58 -4.19 21.04 7.79
N ALA A 59 -3.71 19.86 8.18
CA ALA A 59 -2.33 19.63 8.55
C ALA A 59 -1.40 19.64 7.33
N TYR A 60 -0.12 19.89 7.61
CA TYR A 60 0.97 19.67 6.67
C TYR A 60 1.63 18.32 7.01
N TYR A 61 1.72 17.46 6.04
CA TYR A 61 2.41 16.17 6.11
C TYR A 61 3.76 16.33 5.42
N GLN A 62 4.80 16.55 6.20
CA GLN A 62 6.14 16.77 5.70
C GLN A 62 6.91 15.46 5.67
N PHE A 63 7.41 15.10 4.48
CA PHE A 63 8.25 13.92 4.28
C PHE A 63 9.72 14.34 4.17
N CYS A 64 10.56 13.60 4.86
CA CYS A 64 12.00 13.82 4.90
C CYS A 64 12.73 12.48 4.75
N ASP A 65 13.61 12.36 3.78
CA ASP A 65 14.54 11.25 3.68
C ASP A 65 15.63 11.43 4.76
N ASP A 66 15.75 10.49 5.67
CA ASP A 66 16.66 10.59 6.82
C ASP A 66 18.13 10.59 6.43
N THR A 67 18.45 10.11 5.23
CA THR A 67 19.83 10.08 4.73
C THR A 67 20.25 11.42 4.16
N THR A 68 19.35 12.08 3.44
CA THR A 68 19.64 13.32 2.71
C THR A 68 19.10 14.57 3.40
N GLY A 69 18.10 14.41 4.28
CA GLY A 69 17.40 15.52 4.94
C GLY A 69 16.42 16.26 4.02
N ILE A 70 16.22 15.78 2.79
CA ILE A 70 15.37 16.43 1.77
C ILE A 70 14.13 15.61 1.44
N ALA A 71 13.27 16.19 0.64
CA ALA A 71 12.05 15.57 0.14
C ALA A 71 12.35 14.31 -0.69
N PRO A 72 11.77 13.14 -0.37
CA PRO A 72 11.96 11.95 -1.18
C PRO A 72 11.40 12.14 -2.60
N PRO A 73 12.20 11.89 -3.65
CA PRO A 73 11.81 12.18 -5.04
C PRO A 73 10.76 11.21 -5.58
N SER A 74 10.69 10.01 -5.02
CA SER A 74 9.84 8.91 -5.50
C SER A 74 8.51 8.79 -4.76
N LEU A 75 8.07 9.86 -4.07
CA LEU A 75 6.79 9.89 -3.37
C LEU A 75 5.65 9.94 -4.39
N HIS A 76 4.70 9.04 -4.26
CA HIS A 76 3.46 9.00 -4.99
C HIS A 76 2.29 8.95 -4.01
N ALA A 77 1.30 9.81 -4.21
CA ALA A 77 0.11 9.87 -3.37
C ALA A 77 -1.15 9.67 -4.22
N ALA A 78 -1.96 8.69 -3.86
CA ALA A 78 -3.19 8.36 -4.58
C ALA A 78 -4.39 8.29 -3.64
N ARG A 79 -5.56 8.68 -4.16
CA ARG A 79 -6.81 8.59 -3.44
C ARG A 79 -7.41 7.18 -3.55
N TYR A 80 -7.81 6.61 -2.41
CA TYR A 80 -8.62 5.39 -2.35
C TYR A 80 -9.82 5.64 -1.41
N GLY A 81 -10.98 5.84 -2.00
CA GLY A 81 -12.17 6.21 -1.23
C GLY A 81 -11.97 7.52 -0.47
N ASP A 82 -12.04 7.46 0.84
CA ASP A 82 -11.82 8.60 1.73
C ASP A 82 -10.38 8.71 2.26
N ALA A 83 -9.57 7.69 2.05
CA ALA A 83 -8.18 7.62 2.49
C ALA A 83 -7.20 8.08 1.41
N LEU A 84 -6.05 8.59 1.85
CA LEU A 84 -4.91 8.91 1.01
C LEU A 84 -3.81 7.87 1.21
N HIS A 85 -3.44 7.18 0.15
CA HIS A 85 -2.35 6.21 0.15
C HIS A 85 -1.07 6.86 -0.36
N VAL A 86 0.01 6.71 0.40
CA VAL A 86 1.33 7.22 0.04
C VAL A 86 2.29 6.05 -0.13
N SER A 87 3.00 6.06 -1.24
CA SER A 87 4.02 5.06 -1.59
C SER A 87 5.33 5.70 -1.99
N PHE A 88 6.42 4.97 -1.81
CA PHE A 88 7.77 5.35 -2.22
C PHE A 88 8.34 4.27 -3.13
N GLY A 89 8.73 4.65 -4.35
CA GLY A 89 9.26 3.70 -5.32
C GLY A 89 8.29 2.53 -5.63
N GLY A 90 6.97 2.79 -5.57
CA GLY A 90 5.94 1.78 -5.81
C GLY A 90 5.58 0.90 -4.59
N THR A 91 6.25 1.07 -3.45
CA THR A 91 5.94 0.34 -2.22
C THR A 91 5.11 1.21 -1.28
N ALA A 92 3.97 0.68 -0.82
CA ALA A 92 3.10 1.37 0.12
C ALA A 92 3.84 1.60 1.46
N ALA A 93 3.69 2.79 2.02
CA ALA A 93 4.31 3.15 3.30
C ALA A 93 3.33 3.74 4.30
N LEU A 94 2.31 4.46 3.83
CA LEU A 94 1.39 5.19 4.68
C LEU A 94 -0.01 5.20 4.11
N VAL A 95 -1.00 5.09 4.98
CA VAL A 95 -2.41 5.36 4.69
C VAL A 95 -2.89 6.42 5.68
N ILE A 96 -3.40 7.52 5.15
CA ILE A 96 -4.02 8.57 5.96
C ILE A 96 -5.52 8.42 5.85
N GLU A 97 -6.13 7.90 6.91
CA GLU A 97 -7.56 7.63 6.97
C GLU A 97 -8.38 8.92 7.03
N GLN A 98 -9.55 8.93 6.40
CA GLN A 98 -10.47 10.07 6.39
C GLN A 98 -9.84 11.39 5.89
N TYR A 99 -8.83 11.30 5.04
CA TYR A 99 -8.10 12.46 4.54
C TYR A 99 -9.00 13.43 3.77
N PHE A 100 -9.92 12.90 2.98
CA PHE A 100 -10.79 13.71 2.12
C PHE A 100 -12.05 14.19 2.85
N SER A 101 -12.52 13.52 3.89
CA SER A 101 -13.71 13.90 4.65
C SER A 101 -13.41 14.84 5.82
N ARG A 102 -12.27 14.68 6.48
CA ARG A 102 -11.90 15.52 7.65
C ARG A 102 -11.27 16.87 7.30
N GLY A 103 -11.02 17.13 6.04
CA GLY A 103 -10.36 18.35 5.59
C GLY A 103 -8.93 18.06 5.15
N GLN A 104 -8.73 18.25 3.86
CA GLN A 104 -7.49 17.97 3.18
C GLN A 104 -6.34 18.80 3.76
N GLY A 105 -5.25 18.12 4.05
CA GLY A 105 -3.97 18.73 4.35
C GLY A 105 -3.13 18.93 3.08
N ALA A 106 -1.84 19.19 3.26
CA ALA A 106 -0.89 19.26 2.15
C ALA A 106 0.28 18.32 2.41
N LEU A 107 0.68 17.56 1.38
CA LEU A 107 1.90 16.78 1.40
C LEU A 107 3.04 17.70 0.96
N ILE A 108 4.07 17.84 1.78
CA ILE A 108 5.18 18.74 1.55
C ILE A 108 6.53 18.05 1.81
N GLY A 109 7.58 18.63 1.29
CA GLY A 109 8.95 18.25 1.59
C GLY A 109 9.91 19.41 1.39
N VAL A 110 11.09 19.35 1.94
CA VAL A 110 12.12 20.36 1.80
C VAL A 110 13.04 19.99 0.63
N GLN A 111 13.31 20.91 -0.27
CA GLN A 111 14.25 20.73 -1.37
C GLN A 111 15.69 21.03 -0.92
N GLU A 112 16.69 20.63 -1.72
CA GLU A 112 18.10 20.90 -1.46
C GLU A 112 18.42 22.40 -1.27
N ASN A 113 17.70 23.28 -1.97
CA ASN A 113 17.85 24.73 -1.87
C ASN A 113 17.12 25.33 -0.65
N GLY A 114 16.54 24.51 0.23
CA GLY A 114 15.75 24.94 1.39
C GLY A 114 14.30 25.35 1.04
N GLY A 115 13.92 25.30 -0.23
CA GLY A 115 12.55 25.55 -0.68
C GLY A 115 11.58 24.46 -0.23
N MET A 116 10.28 24.80 -0.18
CA MET A 116 9.23 23.84 0.11
C MET A 116 8.65 23.30 -1.20
N GLN A 117 8.62 22.00 -1.34
CA GLN A 117 7.95 21.29 -2.43
C GLN A 117 6.59 20.80 -1.96
N ARG A 118 5.55 20.99 -2.77
CA ARG A 118 4.27 20.29 -2.61
C ARG A 118 4.23 19.08 -3.53
N TYR A 119 3.75 17.98 -2.99
CA TYR A 119 3.49 16.79 -3.80
C TYR A 119 2.07 16.86 -4.37
N PRO A 120 1.92 16.61 -5.67
CA PRO A 120 0.61 16.53 -6.28
C PRO A 120 -0.14 15.29 -5.75
N LEU A 121 -1.43 15.47 -5.47
CA LEU A 121 -2.32 14.35 -5.23
C LEU A 121 -2.75 13.81 -6.59
N HIS A 122 -2.36 12.60 -6.90
CA HIS A 122 -2.96 11.88 -8.01
C HIS A 122 -4.35 11.42 -7.52
N LEU A 123 -5.35 12.22 -7.87
CA LEU A 123 -6.72 11.73 -7.83
C LEU A 123 -6.71 10.62 -8.89
N ALA A 124 -6.56 9.36 -8.47
CA ALA A 124 -6.89 8.27 -9.35
C ALA A 124 -8.28 8.62 -9.88
N ALA A 125 -8.38 8.88 -11.18
CA ALA A 125 -9.67 8.87 -11.82
C ALA A 125 -10.33 7.63 -11.24
N GLU A 126 -11.42 7.86 -10.51
CA GLU A 126 -12.26 6.84 -9.89
C GLU A 126 -12.09 5.59 -10.73
N VAL A 127 -11.42 4.56 -10.18
CA VAL A 127 -11.33 3.29 -10.90
C VAL A 127 -12.79 2.91 -11.01
N ALA A 128 -13.38 3.34 -12.12
CA ALA A 128 -14.72 3.02 -12.48
C ALA A 128 -14.73 1.50 -12.39
N ASP A 129 -15.31 1.05 -11.26
CA ASP A 129 -15.83 -0.28 -11.10
C ASP A 129 -15.07 -1.27 -11.99
N ALA A 130 -13.90 -1.73 -11.49
CA ALA A 130 -13.30 -2.90 -12.13
C ALA A 130 -14.45 -3.91 -12.14
N PRO A 131 -14.93 -4.34 -13.31
CA PRO A 131 -16.04 -5.28 -13.35
C PRO A 131 -15.66 -6.38 -12.39
N ALA A 132 -16.53 -6.62 -11.40
CA ALA A 132 -16.35 -7.69 -10.45
C ALA A 132 -15.91 -8.90 -11.24
N PRO A 133 -14.83 -9.62 -10.87
CA PRO A 133 -14.40 -10.78 -11.63
C PRO A 133 -15.63 -11.60 -11.87
N GLU A 134 -15.99 -11.73 -13.15
CA GLU A 134 -17.14 -12.50 -13.59
C GLU A 134 -17.02 -13.85 -12.90
N PRO A 135 -18.01 -14.30 -12.12
CA PRO A 135 -17.90 -15.56 -11.40
C PRO A 135 -17.50 -16.60 -12.42
N GLU A 136 -16.34 -17.23 -12.21
CA GLU A 136 -15.89 -18.31 -13.08
C GLU A 136 -17.06 -19.27 -13.26
N PRO A 137 -17.45 -19.60 -14.49
CA PRO A 137 -18.52 -20.53 -14.71
C PRO A 137 -18.16 -21.81 -13.96
N PRO A 138 -19.10 -22.41 -13.22
CA PRO A 138 -18.83 -23.62 -12.46
C PRO A 138 -18.18 -24.64 -13.39
N PRO A 139 -17.16 -25.38 -12.93
CA PRO A 139 -16.48 -26.35 -13.76
C PRO A 139 -17.54 -27.25 -14.37
N GLN A 140 -17.66 -27.20 -15.68
CA GLN A 140 -18.51 -28.11 -16.39
C GLN A 140 -17.88 -29.49 -16.22
N TYR A 141 -18.36 -30.24 -15.25
CA TYR A 141 -18.10 -31.67 -15.20
C TYR A 141 -18.72 -32.22 -16.47
N SER A 142 -17.90 -32.47 -17.46
CA SER A 142 -18.28 -33.32 -18.58
C SER A 142 -18.63 -34.65 -17.99
N THR A 143 -19.92 -34.82 -17.77
CA THR A 143 -20.47 -36.14 -17.53
C THR A 143 -20.27 -36.91 -18.84
N HIS A 144 -19.08 -37.46 -19.04
CA HIS A 144 -18.94 -38.59 -19.91
C HIS A 144 -19.79 -39.68 -19.28
N MET A 145 -21.06 -39.65 -19.60
CA MET A 145 -21.85 -40.86 -19.54
C MET A 145 -21.20 -41.81 -20.54
N SER A 146 -20.27 -42.61 -20.05
CA SER A 146 -19.98 -43.86 -20.69
C SER A 146 -21.35 -44.55 -20.84
N ALA A 147 -21.83 -44.53 -22.07
CA ALA A 147 -22.92 -45.41 -22.45
C ALA A 147 -22.40 -46.83 -22.20
N VAL A 148 -22.81 -47.37 -21.06
CA VAL A 148 -22.68 -48.79 -20.83
C VAL A 148 -23.57 -49.40 -21.89
N ALA A 149 -22.95 -50.04 -22.89
CA ALA A 149 -23.67 -50.80 -23.88
C ALA A 149 -24.50 -51.84 -23.14
N PRO A 150 -25.78 -51.99 -23.46
CA PRO A 150 -26.58 -53.03 -22.85
C PRO A 150 -25.91 -54.35 -23.15
N LEU A 151 -25.59 -55.08 -22.09
CA LEU A 151 -25.22 -56.48 -22.21
C LEU A 151 -26.38 -57.16 -22.93
N HIS A 152 -26.09 -57.63 -24.13
CA HIS A 152 -26.93 -58.57 -24.81
C HIS A 152 -27.02 -59.83 -23.93
N GLU A 153 -27.98 -59.86 -23.05
CA GLU A 153 -28.52 -61.12 -22.55
C GLU A 153 -29.29 -61.68 -23.68
N ASP A 154 -28.65 -62.43 -24.49
CA ASP A 154 -29.40 -63.38 -25.29
C ASP A 154 -28.49 -64.48 -25.81
N ASP A 155 -29.05 -65.63 -25.85
CA ASP A 155 -28.64 -66.80 -26.59
C ASP A 155 -27.78 -67.86 -25.89
N THR A 156 -27.85 -68.01 -24.58
CA THR A 156 -27.31 -69.25 -24.01
C THR A 156 -28.37 -70.22 -23.45
N LEU A 157 -29.65 -69.94 -23.61
CA LEU A 157 -30.67 -70.82 -23.11
C LEU A 157 -31.40 -71.64 -24.18
N ARG A 158 -30.93 -71.56 -25.43
CA ARG A 158 -31.59 -72.35 -26.51
C ARG A 158 -30.88 -73.63 -26.89
N THR A 159 -29.81 -74.01 -26.18
CA THR A 159 -29.07 -75.25 -26.56
C THR A 159 -29.15 -76.33 -25.49
N LEU A 160 -30.11 -76.27 -24.59
CA LEU A 160 -30.49 -77.45 -23.81
C LEU A 160 -31.80 -77.97 -24.32
N GLY A 161 -31.73 -78.70 -25.41
CA GLY A 161 -32.76 -79.62 -25.85
C GLY A 161 -32.97 -80.67 -24.76
N LEU A 162 -34.05 -80.53 -24.05
CA LEU A 162 -34.56 -81.58 -23.20
C LEU A 162 -35.80 -82.14 -23.89
N TRP A 163 -35.63 -83.34 -24.18
CA TRP A 163 -36.57 -84.37 -24.55
C TRP A 163 -37.74 -84.50 -23.56
#